data_ce9af15ea8254c22e1557fea272b0c19
#
_entry.id   ce9af15ea8254c22e1557fea272b0c19
#
_cell.length_a   1.000
_cell.length_b   1.000
_cell.length_c   1.000
_cell.angle_alpha   90.00
_cell.angle_beta   90.00
_cell.angle_gamma   90.00
#
_symmetry.space_group_name_H-M   'P 1'
#
loop_
_entity.id
_entity.type
_entity.pdbx_description
1 polymer ?
#
loop_
_entity_poly.entity_id
_entity_poly.type
_entity_poly.pdbx_seq_one_letter_code
_entity_poly.pdbx_strand_id
1 'polypeptide(L)'
;MLMFNMRNKVAVVTGGAQGIGKCIAEEFEKHGAKVAIIDLKDNAYFVGDLADKTALERFAAQVIADHGRVDYLINNAAPKSIGITRGSYEDFEYAQRVGVIAPFYLSKLFASHFAKGASIVNISSSRDRMSQPETESYTAAKGGISALTHALAVSLAGKVRVNSISPGWIDNNYTVYEGADATQQPAGRVGNPPDIANMVLYLCSDMSGFITGENICIDGGMTRQMIYHGDHGWSLS
;
A
#
# COMPACT_ATOMS: atom_id res chain seq x y z
N MET A 1 8.01 -23.36 -12.23
CA MET A 1 6.65 -23.32 -11.65
C MET A 1 6.56 -22.02 -10.86
N LEU A 2 5.56 -21.16 -11.15
CA LEU A 2 5.41 -19.91 -10.41
C LEU A 2 5.07 -20.24 -8.95
N MET A 3 5.67 -19.52 -8.00
CA MET A 3 5.47 -19.74 -6.55
C MET A 3 4.01 -19.48 -6.13
N PHE A 4 3.34 -18.53 -6.78
CA PHE A 4 1.95 -18.19 -6.55
C PHE A 4 1.11 -18.48 -7.81
N ASN A 5 -0.12 -18.96 -7.63
CA ASN A 5 -1.07 -19.14 -8.72
C ASN A 5 -2.28 -18.24 -8.50
N MET A 6 -2.34 -17.16 -9.29
CA MET A 6 -3.42 -16.16 -9.23
C MET A 6 -4.38 -16.26 -10.44
N ARG A 7 -4.36 -17.39 -11.17
CA ARG A 7 -5.23 -17.59 -12.34
C ARG A 7 -6.70 -17.48 -11.95
N ASN A 8 -7.46 -16.78 -12.80
CA ASN A 8 -8.88 -16.51 -12.59
C ASN A 8 -9.19 -15.66 -11.35
N LYS A 9 -8.20 -14.99 -10.78
CA LYS A 9 -8.34 -14.00 -9.70
C LYS A 9 -8.44 -12.60 -10.25
N VAL A 10 -9.12 -11.73 -9.51
CA VAL A 10 -9.27 -10.30 -9.83
C VAL A 10 -8.59 -9.49 -8.75
N ALA A 11 -7.56 -8.73 -9.13
CA ALA A 11 -6.83 -7.82 -8.26
C ALA A 11 -7.17 -6.36 -8.62
N VAL A 12 -7.57 -5.59 -7.63
CA VAL A 12 -7.77 -4.14 -7.72
C VAL A 12 -6.57 -3.46 -7.09
N VAL A 13 -5.90 -2.54 -7.82
CA VAL A 13 -4.71 -1.84 -7.34
C VAL A 13 -4.90 -0.33 -7.49
N THR A 14 -4.90 0.38 -6.36
CA THR A 14 -4.92 1.84 -6.38
C THR A 14 -3.50 2.40 -6.51
N GLY A 15 -3.30 3.46 -7.33
CA GLY A 15 -1.97 4.00 -7.59
C GLY A 15 -1.08 3.02 -8.36
N GLY A 16 -1.68 2.25 -9.30
CA GLY A 16 -1.03 1.15 -10.01
C GLY A 16 -0.27 1.53 -11.27
N ALA A 17 -0.25 2.82 -11.65
CA ALA A 17 0.40 3.24 -12.90
C ALA A 17 1.93 3.48 -12.75
N GLN A 18 2.47 3.51 -11.52
CA GLN A 18 3.89 3.76 -11.27
C GLN A 18 4.39 3.12 -9.96
N GLY A 19 5.71 3.06 -9.81
CA GLY A 19 6.39 2.69 -8.57
C GLY A 19 5.97 1.33 -8.01
N ILE A 20 5.75 1.26 -6.70
CA ILE A 20 5.36 0.04 -5.98
C ILE A 20 4.05 -0.53 -6.55
N GLY A 21 3.04 0.32 -6.79
CA GLY A 21 1.75 -0.11 -7.31
C GLY A 21 1.84 -0.76 -8.69
N LYS A 22 2.66 -0.19 -9.59
CA LYS A 22 2.91 -0.78 -10.91
C LYS A 22 3.59 -2.15 -10.79
N CYS A 23 4.61 -2.25 -9.96
CA CYS A 23 5.28 -3.53 -9.73
C CYS A 23 4.31 -4.60 -9.18
N ILE A 24 3.43 -4.22 -8.25
CA ILE A 24 2.39 -5.10 -7.73
C ILE A 24 1.44 -5.55 -8.84
N ALA A 25 0.96 -4.62 -9.67
CA ALA A 25 0.06 -4.91 -10.78
C ALA A 25 0.70 -5.89 -11.78
N GLU A 26 1.93 -5.62 -12.21
CA GLU A 26 2.71 -6.48 -13.13
C GLU A 26 2.95 -7.89 -12.55
N GLU A 27 3.25 -8.00 -11.25
CA GLU A 27 3.43 -9.30 -10.61
C GLU A 27 2.11 -10.08 -10.52
N PHE A 28 0.97 -9.44 -10.27
CA PHE A 28 -0.34 -10.10 -10.34
C PHE A 28 -0.63 -10.63 -11.73
N GLU A 29 -0.41 -9.83 -12.78
CA GLU A 29 -0.59 -10.23 -14.19
C GLU A 29 0.31 -11.41 -14.55
N LYS A 30 1.60 -11.34 -14.21
CA LYS A 30 2.58 -12.41 -14.42
C LYS A 30 2.16 -13.73 -13.76
N HIS A 31 1.45 -13.67 -12.62
CA HIS A 31 0.91 -14.84 -11.93
C HIS A 31 -0.49 -15.22 -12.40
N GLY A 32 -1.03 -14.54 -13.44
CA GLY A 32 -2.26 -14.90 -14.14
C GLY A 32 -3.54 -14.27 -13.62
N ALA A 33 -3.45 -13.26 -12.75
CA ALA A 33 -4.61 -12.49 -12.32
C ALA A 33 -5.06 -11.48 -13.39
N LYS A 34 -6.34 -11.13 -13.38
CA LYS A 34 -6.85 -9.93 -14.05
C LYS A 34 -6.64 -8.75 -13.12
N VAL A 35 -6.12 -7.64 -13.63
CA VAL A 35 -5.79 -6.46 -12.83
C VAL A 35 -6.62 -5.25 -13.24
N ALA A 36 -7.27 -4.61 -12.29
CA ALA A 36 -7.98 -3.35 -12.45
C ALA A 36 -7.24 -2.25 -11.68
N ILE A 37 -6.79 -1.21 -12.38
CA ILE A 37 -6.02 -0.10 -11.81
C ILE A 37 -6.87 1.16 -11.78
N ILE A 38 -6.81 1.90 -10.65
CA ILE A 38 -7.21 3.31 -10.60
C ILE A 38 -6.00 4.16 -10.23
N ASP A 39 -5.71 5.17 -11.03
CA ASP A 39 -4.60 6.11 -10.82
C ASP A 39 -4.96 7.48 -11.42
N LEU A 40 -4.33 8.56 -10.92
CA LEU A 40 -4.38 9.88 -11.56
C LEU A 40 -3.66 9.89 -12.91
N LYS A 41 -2.63 9.05 -13.06
CA LYS A 41 -1.87 8.89 -14.30
C LYS A 41 -2.61 7.98 -15.27
N ASP A 42 -2.32 8.22 -16.54
CA ASP A 42 -2.82 7.38 -17.63
C ASP A 42 -2.45 5.92 -17.41
N ASN A 43 -3.44 5.06 -17.61
CA ASN A 43 -3.32 3.62 -17.46
C ASN A 43 -4.39 2.90 -18.28
N ALA A 44 -4.23 1.59 -18.45
CA ALA A 44 -5.10 0.80 -19.33
C ALA A 44 -6.51 0.55 -18.78
N TYR A 45 -6.83 0.93 -17.53
CA TYR A 45 -8.11 0.56 -16.93
C TYR A 45 -8.98 1.77 -16.51
N PHE A 46 -8.52 2.59 -15.55
CA PHE A 46 -9.31 3.73 -15.07
C PHE A 46 -8.44 4.89 -14.60
N VAL A 47 -8.60 6.06 -15.23
CA VAL A 47 -8.00 7.32 -14.78
C VAL A 47 -8.98 8.04 -13.88
N GLY A 48 -8.58 8.30 -12.62
CA GLY A 48 -9.45 8.95 -11.64
C GLY A 48 -8.73 9.34 -10.37
N ASP A 49 -9.28 10.36 -9.70
CA ASP A 49 -8.80 10.84 -8.40
C ASP A 49 -9.45 10.05 -7.28
N LEU A 50 -8.63 9.43 -6.42
CA LEU A 50 -9.11 8.72 -5.23
C LEU A 50 -9.73 9.63 -4.16
N ALA A 51 -9.48 10.93 -4.21
CA ALA A 51 -10.17 11.90 -3.36
C ALA A 51 -11.59 12.21 -3.83
N ASP A 52 -11.94 11.85 -5.07
CA ASP A 52 -13.29 12.04 -5.64
C ASP A 52 -14.16 10.80 -5.41
N LYS A 53 -15.18 10.97 -4.58
CA LYS A 53 -16.17 9.92 -4.29
C LYS A 53 -16.81 9.35 -5.56
N THR A 54 -17.17 10.22 -6.53
CA THR A 54 -17.84 9.80 -7.77
C THR A 54 -16.90 8.97 -8.65
N ALA A 55 -15.59 9.31 -8.67
CA ALA A 55 -14.60 8.50 -9.38
C ALA A 55 -14.48 7.10 -8.76
N LEU A 56 -14.47 7.00 -7.41
CA LEU A 56 -14.45 5.70 -6.71
C LEU A 56 -15.69 4.86 -7.02
N GLU A 57 -16.88 5.45 -7.03
CA GLU A 57 -18.14 4.77 -7.36
C GLU A 57 -18.15 4.26 -8.80
N ARG A 58 -17.74 5.09 -9.76
CA ARG A 58 -17.63 4.71 -11.18
C ARG A 58 -16.60 3.60 -11.41
N PHE A 59 -15.44 3.72 -10.78
CA PHE A 59 -14.40 2.69 -10.85
C PHE A 59 -14.91 1.35 -10.29
N ALA A 60 -15.51 1.36 -9.10
CA ALA A 60 -16.03 0.14 -8.50
C ALA A 60 -17.14 -0.50 -9.35
N ALA A 61 -18.05 0.31 -9.91
CA ALA A 61 -19.10 -0.17 -10.80
C ALA A 61 -18.50 -0.82 -12.07
N GLN A 62 -17.47 -0.23 -12.66
CA GLN A 62 -16.77 -0.81 -13.81
C GLN A 62 -16.12 -2.15 -13.45
N VAL A 63 -15.38 -2.24 -12.34
CA VAL A 63 -14.76 -3.50 -11.89
C VAL A 63 -15.80 -4.60 -11.70
N ILE A 64 -16.94 -4.27 -11.10
CA ILE A 64 -18.03 -5.22 -10.87
C ILE A 64 -18.68 -5.65 -12.22
N ALA A 65 -18.89 -4.73 -13.15
CA ALA A 65 -19.44 -5.04 -14.46
C ALA A 65 -18.50 -5.95 -15.28
N ASP A 66 -17.19 -5.68 -15.25
CA ASP A 66 -16.19 -6.41 -16.04
C ASP A 66 -15.84 -7.78 -15.46
N HIS A 67 -15.91 -7.93 -14.14
CA HIS A 67 -15.34 -9.10 -13.45
C HIS A 67 -16.29 -9.81 -12.49
N GLY A 68 -17.36 -9.14 -12.02
CA GLY A 68 -18.36 -9.69 -11.09
C GLY A 68 -17.88 -9.94 -9.66
N ARG A 69 -16.58 -9.90 -9.42
CA ARG A 69 -15.96 -10.22 -8.12
C ARG A 69 -14.62 -9.52 -7.92
N VAL A 70 -14.20 -9.42 -6.67
CA VAL A 70 -12.85 -8.99 -6.28
C VAL A 70 -12.23 -10.06 -5.37
N ASP A 71 -11.04 -10.53 -5.73
CA ASP A 71 -10.26 -11.45 -4.88
C ASP A 71 -9.23 -10.68 -4.04
N TYR A 72 -8.64 -9.63 -4.60
CA TYR A 72 -7.62 -8.85 -3.93
C TYR A 72 -7.87 -7.35 -4.11
N LEU A 73 -7.82 -6.59 -3.02
CA LEU A 73 -7.86 -5.12 -3.03
C LEU A 73 -6.57 -4.60 -2.43
N ILE A 74 -5.77 -3.92 -3.25
CA ILE A 74 -4.49 -3.34 -2.84
C ILE A 74 -4.62 -1.83 -2.80
N ASN A 75 -4.74 -1.29 -1.59
CA ASN A 75 -4.78 0.15 -1.33
C ASN A 75 -3.34 0.66 -1.24
N ASN A 76 -2.74 0.97 -2.40
CA ASN A 76 -1.33 1.38 -2.52
C ASN A 76 -1.17 2.88 -2.73
N ALA A 77 -2.12 3.58 -3.30
CA ALA A 77 -1.97 5.01 -3.58
C ALA A 77 -1.51 5.80 -2.34
N ALA A 78 -0.49 6.62 -2.53
CA ALA A 78 0.10 7.40 -1.46
C ALA A 78 -0.41 8.84 -1.49
N PRO A 79 -0.81 9.41 -0.34
CA PRO A 79 -1.13 10.82 -0.24
C PRO A 79 0.16 11.68 -0.36
N LYS A 80 -0.01 12.95 -0.68
CA LYS A 80 1.09 13.92 -0.61
C LYS A 80 1.51 14.13 0.85
N SER A 81 2.81 14.35 1.06
CA SER A 81 3.36 14.74 2.35
C SER A 81 3.45 16.25 2.41
N ILE A 82 2.66 16.87 3.27
CA ILE A 82 2.66 18.33 3.50
C ILE A 82 2.57 18.54 5.02
N GLY A 83 3.40 19.45 5.53
CA GLY A 83 3.58 19.64 6.95
C GLY A 83 2.94 20.90 7.51
N ILE A 84 3.16 21.11 8.81
CA ILE A 84 2.50 22.14 9.62
C ILE A 84 2.81 23.58 9.17
N THR A 85 3.96 23.80 8.55
CA THR A 85 4.36 25.16 8.14
C THR A 85 3.82 25.58 6.77
N ARG A 86 3.51 24.63 5.89
CA ARG A 86 3.12 24.90 4.50
C ARG A 86 1.74 24.34 4.12
N GLY A 87 1.21 23.42 4.94
CA GLY A 87 -0.04 22.74 4.63
C GLY A 87 -1.25 23.61 4.92
N SER A 88 -2.22 23.60 4.00
CA SER A 88 -3.56 24.11 4.24
C SER A 88 -4.47 23.03 4.84
N TYR A 89 -5.65 23.43 5.28
CA TYR A 89 -6.69 22.51 5.70
C TYR A 89 -7.06 21.54 4.55
N GLU A 90 -7.19 22.07 3.34
CA GLU A 90 -7.56 21.33 2.13
C GLU A 90 -6.49 20.31 1.73
N ASP A 91 -5.21 20.65 1.87
CA ASP A 91 -4.10 19.73 1.64
C ASP A 91 -4.15 18.54 2.63
N PHE A 92 -4.39 18.83 3.90
CA PHE A 92 -4.52 17.81 4.92
C PHE A 92 -5.76 16.92 4.66
N GLU A 93 -6.91 17.54 4.36
CA GLU A 93 -8.14 16.83 4.03
C GLU A 93 -7.95 15.93 2.81
N TYR A 94 -7.32 16.44 1.74
CA TYR A 94 -7.03 15.67 0.53
C TYR A 94 -6.16 14.44 0.86
N ALA A 95 -5.13 14.61 1.68
CA ALA A 95 -4.28 13.51 2.09
C ALA A 95 -5.06 12.41 2.85
N GLN A 96 -6.00 12.79 3.71
CA GLN A 96 -6.85 11.84 4.41
C GLN A 96 -7.85 11.17 3.46
N ARG A 97 -8.40 11.89 2.49
CA ARG A 97 -9.27 11.32 1.46
C ARG A 97 -8.58 10.22 0.67
N VAL A 98 -7.36 10.46 0.20
CA VAL A 98 -6.58 9.47 -0.55
C VAL A 98 -6.10 8.32 0.34
N GLY A 99 -5.56 8.62 1.54
CA GLY A 99 -4.85 7.65 2.36
C GLY A 99 -5.73 6.81 3.29
N VAL A 100 -6.93 7.28 3.63
CA VAL A 100 -7.81 6.61 4.61
C VAL A 100 -9.23 6.44 4.07
N ILE A 101 -9.85 7.52 3.57
CA ILE A 101 -11.27 7.48 3.17
C ILE A 101 -11.46 6.61 1.93
N ALA A 102 -10.61 6.75 0.90
CA ALA A 102 -10.70 5.93 -0.30
C ALA A 102 -10.52 4.42 -0.02
N PRO A 103 -9.51 3.97 0.75
CA PRO A 103 -9.39 2.58 1.17
C PRO A 103 -10.63 2.04 1.91
N PHE A 104 -11.17 2.81 2.84
CA PHE A 104 -12.42 2.45 3.52
C PHE A 104 -13.57 2.34 2.51
N TYR A 105 -13.72 3.35 1.64
CA TYR A 105 -14.87 3.41 0.75
C TYR A 105 -14.84 2.34 -0.34
N LEU A 106 -13.68 2.06 -0.93
CA LEU A 106 -13.51 0.93 -1.85
C LEU A 106 -13.78 -0.42 -1.17
N SER A 107 -13.32 -0.61 0.06
CA SER A 107 -13.64 -1.81 0.85
C SER A 107 -15.14 -1.98 1.05
N LYS A 108 -15.87 -0.87 1.30
CA LYS A 108 -17.33 -0.86 1.43
C LYS A 108 -18.01 -1.16 0.10
N LEU A 109 -17.60 -0.53 -1.00
CA LEU A 109 -18.19 -0.72 -2.34
C LEU A 109 -18.03 -2.17 -2.81
N PHE A 110 -16.90 -2.82 -2.50
CA PHE A 110 -16.65 -4.22 -2.86
C PHE A 110 -17.14 -5.24 -1.81
N ALA A 111 -17.69 -4.83 -0.67
CA ALA A 111 -17.99 -5.74 0.46
C ALA A 111 -18.86 -6.94 0.09
N SER A 112 -19.89 -6.76 -0.77
CA SER A 112 -20.74 -7.84 -1.27
C SER A 112 -20.09 -8.66 -2.41
N HIS A 113 -19.08 -8.10 -3.07
CA HIS A 113 -18.42 -8.68 -4.25
C HIS A 113 -17.07 -9.35 -3.94
N PHE A 114 -16.60 -9.26 -2.70
CA PHE A 114 -15.41 -10.02 -2.30
C PHE A 114 -15.67 -11.51 -2.40
N ALA A 115 -14.77 -12.22 -3.07
CA ALA A 115 -14.75 -13.65 -3.12
C ALA A 115 -14.50 -14.26 -1.73
N LYS A 116 -14.93 -15.50 -1.50
CA LYS A 116 -14.56 -16.22 -0.29
C LYS A 116 -13.02 -16.37 -0.23
N GLY A 117 -12.41 -15.98 0.89
CA GLY A 117 -10.96 -16.02 1.06
C GLY A 117 -10.23 -14.85 0.40
N ALA A 118 -10.94 -13.80 0.01
CA ALA A 118 -10.34 -12.58 -0.50
C ALA A 118 -9.35 -11.94 0.49
N SER A 119 -8.46 -11.09 -0.02
CA SER A 119 -7.49 -10.36 0.80
C SER A 119 -7.48 -8.88 0.46
N ILE A 120 -7.46 -8.03 1.48
CA ILE A 120 -7.16 -6.61 1.38
C ILE A 120 -5.75 -6.39 1.91
N VAL A 121 -4.91 -5.72 1.13
CA VAL A 121 -3.58 -5.29 1.57
C VAL A 121 -3.47 -3.78 1.46
N ASN A 122 -3.27 -3.14 2.60
CA ASN A 122 -3.09 -1.70 2.70
C ASN A 122 -1.60 -1.35 2.73
N ILE A 123 -1.13 -0.50 1.84
CA ILE A 123 0.26 -0.03 1.88
C ILE A 123 0.33 1.20 2.78
N SER A 124 0.78 0.97 4.01
CA SER A 124 1.07 1.99 5.00
C SER A 124 2.49 2.57 4.80
N SER A 125 3.24 2.75 5.86
CA SER A 125 4.63 3.21 5.86
C SER A 125 5.22 2.99 7.24
N SER A 126 6.55 2.92 7.37
CA SER A 126 7.25 3.06 8.66
C SER A 126 6.86 4.36 9.39
N ARG A 127 6.37 5.36 8.63
CA ARG A 127 5.84 6.62 9.18
C ARG A 127 4.47 6.51 9.86
N ASP A 128 3.89 5.34 9.97
CA ASP A 128 2.73 5.10 10.85
C ASP A 128 3.11 5.16 12.35
N ARG A 129 4.41 5.05 12.67
CA ARG A 129 4.98 5.05 14.02
C ARG A 129 6.25 5.88 14.18
N MET A 130 6.78 6.44 13.09
CA MET A 130 7.94 7.32 13.03
C MET A 130 7.59 8.55 12.18
N SER A 131 8.31 9.65 12.35
CA SER A 131 8.06 10.87 11.58
C SER A 131 9.35 11.59 11.24
N GLN A 132 9.28 12.37 10.19
CA GLN A 132 10.22 13.45 9.90
C GLN A 132 9.47 14.78 10.01
N PRO A 133 10.16 15.90 10.21
CA PRO A 133 9.52 17.22 10.15
C PRO A 133 8.75 17.40 8.84
N GLU A 134 7.64 18.15 8.89
CA GLU A 134 6.84 18.51 7.71
C GLU A 134 6.18 17.31 6.99
N THR A 135 5.77 16.28 7.76
CA THR A 135 5.11 15.09 7.22
C THR A 135 3.75 14.78 7.85
N GLU A 136 3.13 15.74 8.52
CA GLU A 136 1.93 15.53 9.36
C GLU A 136 0.77 14.91 8.58
N SER A 137 0.49 15.42 7.37
CA SER A 137 -0.62 14.91 6.54
C SER A 137 -0.40 13.44 6.12
N TYR A 138 0.83 13.10 5.75
CA TYR A 138 1.22 11.75 5.36
C TYR A 138 1.23 10.80 6.56
N THR A 139 1.87 11.21 7.66
CA THR A 139 1.96 10.40 8.89
C THR A 139 0.58 10.11 9.46
N ALA A 140 -0.32 11.11 9.50
CA ALA A 140 -1.70 10.92 9.94
C ALA A 140 -2.45 9.90 9.07
N ALA A 141 -2.30 10.01 7.74
CA ALA A 141 -2.93 9.07 6.81
C ALA A 141 -2.36 7.64 6.96
N LYS A 142 -1.04 7.51 7.14
CA LYS A 142 -0.39 6.19 7.29
C LYS A 142 -0.67 5.54 8.65
N GLY A 143 -0.80 6.33 9.72
CA GLY A 143 -1.35 5.87 11.01
C GLY A 143 -2.81 5.46 10.89
N GLY A 144 -3.61 6.27 10.21
CA GLY A 144 -5.04 6.02 9.98
C GLY A 144 -5.30 4.72 9.21
N ILE A 145 -4.55 4.45 8.13
CA ILE A 145 -4.73 3.20 7.36
C ILE A 145 -4.26 1.97 8.15
N SER A 146 -3.22 2.09 9.00
CA SER A 146 -2.80 1.01 9.89
C SER A 146 -3.89 0.67 10.91
N ALA A 147 -4.55 1.67 11.50
CA ALA A 147 -5.69 1.47 12.40
C ALA A 147 -6.92 0.90 11.65
N LEU A 148 -7.22 1.42 10.45
CA LEU A 148 -8.32 0.91 9.62
C LEU A 148 -8.14 -0.57 9.26
N THR A 149 -6.91 -1.05 9.13
CA THR A 149 -6.59 -2.43 8.78
C THR A 149 -7.19 -3.43 9.77
N HIS A 150 -6.90 -3.27 11.07
CA HIS A 150 -7.44 -4.20 12.06
C HIS A 150 -8.96 -4.04 12.25
N ALA A 151 -9.51 -2.83 12.09
CA ALA A 151 -10.95 -2.60 12.16
C ALA A 151 -11.68 -3.32 11.02
N LEU A 152 -11.16 -3.25 9.77
CA LEU A 152 -11.71 -3.98 8.63
C LEU A 152 -11.53 -5.50 8.78
N ALA A 153 -10.41 -5.97 9.33
CA ALA A 153 -10.16 -7.38 9.57
C ALA A 153 -11.22 -8.00 10.48
N VAL A 154 -11.62 -7.28 11.51
CA VAL A 154 -12.69 -7.71 12.45
C VAL A 154 -14.06 -7.63 11.77
N SER A 155 -14.36 -6.55 11.04
CA SER A 155 -15.67 -6.35 10.39
C SER A 155 -15.92 -7.32 9.23
N LEU A 156 -14.86 -7.78 8.55
CA LEU A 156 -14.93 -8.70 7.41
C LEU A 156 -14.52 -10.13 7.79
N ALA A 157 -14.48 -10.45 9.07
CA ALA A 157 -14.06 -11.74 9.59
C ALA A 157 -14.79 -12.92 8.91
N GLY A 158 -14.06 -13.98 8.63
CA GLY A 158 -14.57 -15.21 7.95
C GLY A 158 -14.76 -15.05 6.44
N LYS A 159 -14.68 -13.85 5.88
CA LYS A 159 -14.84 -13.61 4.44
C LYS A 159 -13.56 -13.06 3.79
N VAL A 160 -12.94 -12.05 4.41
CA VAL A 160 -11.79 -11.33 3.87
C VAL A 160 -10.71 -11.20 4.94
N ARG A 161 -9.47 -11.50 4.60
CA ARG A 161 -8.31 -11.15 5.43
C ARG A 161 -7.86 -9.74 5.09
N VAL A 162 -7.53 -8.94 6.10
CA VAL A 162 -7.09 -7.56 5.91
C VAL A 162 -5.80 -7.34 6.65
N ASN A 163 -4.74 -6.99 5.92
CA ASN A 163 -3.43 -6.71 6.49
C ASN A 163 -2.86 -5.42 5.91
N SER A 164 -1.85 -4.88 6.55
CA SER A 164 -1.07 -3.77 6.01
C SER A 164 0.40 -4.11 5.94
N ILE A 165 1.08 -3.45 5.01
CA ILE A 165 2.53 -3.46 4.90
C ILE A 165 3.00 -2.03 5.19
N SER A 166 4.04 -1.89 6.03
CA SER A 166 4.71 -0.62 6.32
C SER A 166 6.11 -0.65 5.68
N PRO A 167 6.25 -0.16 4.42
CA PRO A 167 7.55 -0.02 3.79
C PRO A 167 8.43 1.00 4.52
N GLY A 168 9.74 0.75 4.51
CA GLY A 168 10.76 1.75 4.79
C GLY A 168 11.07 2.60 3.55
N TRP A 169 12.34 2.92 3.34
CA TRP A 169 12.78 3.59 2.13
C TRP A 169 12.83 2.61 0.95
N ILE A 170 11.94 2.83 -0.02
CA ILE A 170 11.85 2.06 -1.26
C ILE A 170 12.18 3.01 -2.42
N ASP A 171 13.23 2.70 -3.16
CA ASP A 171 13.59 3.42 -4.38
C ASP A 171 12.96 2.77 -5.61
N ASN A 172 12.23 3.58 -6.37
CA ASN A 172 11.53 3.14 -7.59
C ASN A 172 12.44 3.12 -8.83
N ASN A 173 13.63 3.71 -8.75
CA ASN A 173 14.54 3.90 -9.88
C ASN A 173 15.70 2.90 -9.88
N TYR A 174 15.80 2.05 -8.87
CA TYR A 174 16.90 1.09 -8.68
C TYR A 174 18.28 1.78 -8.67
N THR A 175 18.33 2.94 -8.04
CA THR A 175 19.56 3.74 -7.89
C THR A 175 20.58 2.96 -7.06
N VAL A 176 21.83 3.00 -7.51
CA VAL A 176 22.95 2.50 -6.70
C VAL A 176 23.35 3.59 -5.72
N TYR A 177 23.14 3.30 -4.44
CA TYR A 177 23.48 4.21 -3.35
C TYR A 177 24.87 3.88 -2.80
N GLU A 178 25.55 4.89 -2.28
CA GLU A 178 26.88 4.76 -1.65
C GLU A 178 26.87 5.38 -0.25
N GLY A 179 27.90 5.09 0.55
CA GLY A 179 28.08 5.65 1.89
C GLY A 179 26.93 5.33 2.84
N ALA A 180 26.52 6.32 3.63
CA ALA A 180 25.49 6.15 4.65
C ALA A 180 24.13 5.74 4.07
N ASP A 181 23.76 6.25 2.88
CA ASP A 181 22.51 5.91 2.23
C ASP A 181 22.43 4.43 1.84
N ALA A 182 23.55 3.81 1.46
CA ALA A 182 23.62 2.39 1.15
C ALA A 182 23.52 1.49 2.40
N THR A 183 24.00 1.97 3.55
CA THR A 183 24.21 1.15 4.74
C THR A 183 23.30 1.47 5.91
N GLN A 184 22.43 2.46 5.80
CA GLN A 184 21.54 2.86 6.90
C GLN A 184 20.52 1.79 7.31
N GLN A 185 20.19 0.86 6.42
CA GLN A 185 19.34 -0.28 6.75
C GLN A 185 20.20 -1.49 7.11
N PRO A 186 19.91 -2.22 8.19
CA PRO A 186 20.59 -3.47 8.53
C PRO A 186 20.65 -4.50 7.41
N ALA A 187 19.70 -4.47 6.47
CA ALA A 187 19.71 -5.30 5.27
C ALA A 187 20.82 -4.93 4.26
N GLY A 188 21.60 -3.86 4.50
CA GLY A 188 22.73 -3.44 3.68
C GLY A 188 22.38 -2.84 2.32
N ARG A 189 21.13 -2.43 2.11
CA ARG A 189 20.67 -1.76 0.89
C ARG A 189 19.37 -0.99 1.10
N VAL A 190 19.12 -0.05 0.21
CA VAL A 190 17.78 0.53 0.04
C VAL A 190 16.83 -0.52 -0.56
N GLY A 191 15.58 -0.51 -0.14
CA GLY A 191 14.57 -1.41 -0.69
C GLY A 191 14.15 -1.01 -2.10
N ASN A 192 13.48 -1.92 -2.80
CA ASN A 192 12.93 -1.68 -4.14
C ASN A 192 11.49 -2.22 -4.25
N PRO A 193 10.73 -1.87 -5.29
CA PRO A 193 9.33 -2.28 -5.43
C PRO A 193 9.06 -3.79 -5.29
N PRO A 194 9.90 -4.71 -5.81
CA PRO A 194 9.73 -6.15 -5.60
C PRO A 194 9.76 -6.59 -4.13
N ASP A 195 10.48 -5.89 -3.24
CA ASP A 195 10.48 -6.23 -1.81
C ASP A 195 9.07 -6.12 -1.22
N ILE A 196 8.29 -5.16 -1.70
CA ILE A 196 6.90 -4.96 -1.27
C ILE A 196 5.95 -5.88 -2.04
N ALA A 197 6.10 -5.97 -3.36
CA ALA A 197 5.23 -6.77 -4.22
C ALA A 197 5.24 -8.26 -3.80
N ASN A 198 6.39 -8.82 -3.45
CA ASN A 198 6.51 -10.20 -2.97
C ASN A 198 5.68 -10.44 -1.69
N MET A 199 5.69 -9.50 -0.74
CA MET A 199 4.88 -9.61 0.48
C MET A 199 3.39 -9.44 0.16
N VAL A 200 3.01 -8.57 -0.78
CA VAL A 200 1.62 -8.45 -1.24
C VAL A 200 1.12 -9.78 -1.80
N LEU A 201 1.89 -10.42 -2.71
CA LEU A 201 1.54 -11.72 -3.26
C LEU A 201 1.39 -12.79 -2.17
N TYR A 202 2.32 -12.82 -1.20
CA TYR A 202 2.25 -13.73 -0.06
C TYR A 202 0.97 -13.50 0.76
N LEU A 203 0.64 -12.24 1.13
CA LEU A 203 -0.57 -11.91 1.88
C LEU A 203 -1.86 -12.16 1.10
N CYS A 204 -1.80 -12.19 -0.22
CA CYS A 204 -2.93 -12.53 -1.09
C CYS A 204 -3.05 -14.05 -1.35
N SER A 205 -2.04 -14.84 -1.00
CA SER A 205 -2.04 -16.29 -1.21
C SER A 205 -2.68 -17.05 -0.04
N ASP A 206 -2.98 -18.33 -0.27
CA ASP A 206 -3.48 -19.26 0.75
C ASP A 206 -2.43 -19.56 1.84
N MET A 207 -1.14 -19.28 1.56
CA MET A 207 -0.04 -19.49 2.52
C MET A 207 -0.13 -18.58 3.75
N SER A 208 -0.84 -17.45 3.64
CA SER A 208 -1.08 -16.49 4.73
C SER A 208 -2.48 -16.61 5.34
N GLY A 209 -3.12 -17.78 5.21
CA GLY A 209 -4.52 -18.01 5.61
C GLY A 209 -4.85 -17.72 7.08
N PHE A 210 -3.82 -17.66 7.97
CA PHE A 210 -4.00 -17.34 9.40
C PHE A 210 -3.43 -15.97 9.78
N ILE A 211 -3.15 -15.10 8.80
CA ILE A 211 -2.66 -13.73 9.02
C ILE A 211 -3.76 -12.75 8.64
N THR A 212 -4.29 -12.03 9.63
CA THR A 212 -5.28 -10.95 9.44
C THR A 212 -5.19 -9.95 10.59
N GLY A 213 -5.40 -8.66 10.28
CA GLY A 213 -5.32 -7.57 11.24
C GLY A 213 -3.91 -7.05 11.51
N GLU A 214 -2.90 -7.61 10.83
CA GLU A 214 -1.49 -7.32 11.08
C GLU A 214 -0.97 -6.16 10.22
N ASN A 215 0.05 -5.49 10.78
CA ASN A 215 0.86 -4.49 10.09
C ASN A 215 2.32 -4.97 10.02
N ILE A 216 2.75 -5.39 8.83
CA ILE A 216 4.05 -6.01 8.60
C ILE A 216 5.04 -4.96 8.10
N CYS A 217 6.10 -4.72 8.85
CA CYS A 217 7.16 -3.79 8.47
C CYS A 217 8.13 -4.44 7.48
N ILE A 218 8.35 -3.78 6.33
CA ILE A 218 9.30 -4.19 5.30
C ILE A 218 10.24 -2.99 5.03
N ASP A 219 11.24 -2.84 5.85
CA ASP A 219 12.08 -1.64 5.91
C ASP A 219 13.59 -1.92 5.99
N GLY A 220 13.98 -3.17 5.75
CA GLY A 220 15.36 -3.60 5.88
C GLY A 220 15.91 -3.54 7.30
N GLY A 221 15.04 -3.45 8.31
CA GLY A 221 15.41 -3.38 9.73
C GLY A 221 15.63 -1.95 10.25
N MET A 222 15.40 -0.92 9.42
CA MET A 222 15.66 0.48 9.78
C MET A 222 14.94 0.88 11.08
N THR A 223 13.67 0.54 11.26
CA THR A 223 12.90 0.90 12.47
C THR A 223 13.26 0.08 13.70
N ARG A 224 14.16 -0.88 13.59
CA ARG A 224 14.65 -1.73 14.70
C ARG A 224 16.04 -1.36 15.16
N GLN A 225 16.76 -0.59 14.35
CA GLN A 225 18.14 -0.20 14.67
C GLN A 225 18.13 0.98 15.64
N MET A 226 18.80 0.84 16.76
CA MET A 226 19.11 1.94 17.68
C MET A 226 20.42 2.59 17.25
N ILE A 227 20.42 3.91 17.07
CA ILE A 227 21.61 4.68 16.67
C ILE A 227 21.80 5.79 17.69
N TYR A 228 23.04 5.94 18.19
CA TYR A 228 23.43 7.08 19.00
C TYR A 228 24.22 8.09 18.17
N HIS A 229 24.28 9.33 18.66
CA HIS A 229 25.08 10.38 18.02
C HIS A 229 26.54 9.92 17.88
N GLY A 230 27.08 9.99 16.67
CA GLY A 230 28.44 9.56 16.34
C GLY A 230 28.58 8.10 15.89
N ASP A 231 27.57 7.25 16.10
CA ASP A 231 27.60 5.89 15.59
C ASP A 231 27.61 5.88 14.06
N HIS A 232 28.50 5.06 13.46
CA HIS A 232 28.58 4.91 12.00
C HIS A 232 28.67 6.21 11.21
N GLY A 233 29.16 7.31 11.82
CA GLY A 233 29.22 8.62 11.21
C GLY A 233 27.91 9.40 11.22
N TRP A 234 26.88 8.96 11.93
CA TRP A 234 25.64 9.70 12.10
C TRP A 234 25.81 10.90 13.02
N SER A 235 25.32 12.05 12.58
CA SER A 235 25.26 13.27 13.39
C SER A 235 23.93 13.98 13.15
N LEU A 236 23.37 14.54 14.24
CA LEU A 236 22.33 15.56 14.15
C LEU A 236 23.04 16.90 13.93
N SER A 237 22.89 17.48 12.76
CA SER A 237 23.35 18.82 12.43
C SER A 237 22.31 19.87 12.83
#